data_cda71c18dfc64f9e7c2850871a1fe3e7
#
_entry.id   cda71c18dfc64f9e7c2850871a1fe3e7
#
_cell.length_a   1.000
_cell.length_b   1.000
_cell.length_c   1.000
_cell.angle_alpha   90.00
_cell.angle_beta   90.00
_cell.angle_gamma   90.00
#
_symmetry.space_group_name_H-M   'P 1'
#
loop_
_entity.id
_entity.type
_entity.pdbx_description
1 polymer ?
#
loop_
_entity_poly.entity_id
_entity_poly.type
_entity_poly.pdbx_seq_one_letter_code
_entity_poly.pdbx_strand_id
1 'polypeptide(L)'
;MWKLDKISKNDVTIVLPTLNEEKAIGLVIDELRKEGYNNIIVVDGYSSDRTVEIARSRGVKVIFQEGRGKGGAIKTAIKYVKTHYILVMDADHTYDPKYIEKMLEKASEYDEIIGMRKNREKIPWIHRIGNRIISLTISILMGKRINDPCSGMYLLKTETIKKLELTSAGFDIEIEICGQIAAIGKITEIPIKYRERIGSPKLRARQGINIILTLLKITWQYNPLFLFSTIASLLLFPGTIILLWQLYLRYIYGGEAWSLGWSWLGLILFIAGLQGLTIATISLMLKRMERRIIQKH
;
A
#
# COMPACT_ATOMS: atom_id res chain seq x y z
N MET A 1 10.02 -35.04 -3.98
CA MET A 1 9.06 -33.94 -4.20
C MET A 1 8.06 -34.01 -3.06
N TRP A 2 8.33 -33.28 -1.97
CA TRP A 2 7.48 -33.28 -0.78
C TRP A 2 6.18 -32.58 -1.16
N LYS A 3 5.03 -33.26 -1.02
CA LYS A 3 3.73 -32.61 -1.04
C LYS A 3 3.73 -31.65 0.14
N LEU A 4 3.80 -30.34 -0.12
CA LEU A 4 3.47 -29.32 0.87
C LEU A 4 2.02 -29.62 1.29
N ASP A 5 1.82 -29.91 2.58
CA ASP A 5 0.49 -30.14 3.13
C ASP A 5 -0.40 -28.95 2.79
N LYS A 6 -1.60 -29.24 2.27
CA LYS A 6 -2.57 -28.23 1.89
C LYS A 6 -2.90 -27.40 3.15
N ILE A 7 -2.62 -26.11 3.14
CA ILE A 7 -2.91 -25.22 4.26
C ILE A 7 -4.41 -25.30 4.57
N SER A 8 -4.72 -25.61 5.83
CA SER A 8 -6.09 -25.78 6.28
C SER A 8 -6.82 -24.43 6.39
N LYS A 9 -8.12 -24.43 6.16
CA LYS A 9 -8.98 -23.25 6.42
C LYS A 9 -8.96 -22.82 7.89
N ASN A 10 -8.60 -23.72 8.80
CA ASN A 10 -8.43 -23.41 10.22
C ASN A 10 -7.13 -22.67 10.54
N ASP A 11 -6.15 -22.67 9.62
CA ASP A 11 -4.88 -21.99 9.78
C ASP A 11 -4.96 -20.50 9.41
N VAL A 12 -6.12 -20.03 8.98
CA VAL A 12 -6.37 -18.63 8.62
C VAL A 12 -7.44 -18.00 9.48
N THR A 13 -7.20 -16.78 9.95
CA THR A 13 -8.22 -15.90 10.53
C THR A 13 -8.64 -14.86 9.50
N ILE A 14 -9.94 -14.79 9.24
CA ILE A 14 -10.52 -13.75 8.38
C ILE A 14 -10.80 -12.52 9.24
N VAL A 15 -10.21 -11.42 8.89
CA VAL A 15 -10.38 -10.12 9.55
C VAL A 15 -11.23 -9.23 8.66
N LEU A 16 -12.35 -8.77 9.20
CA LEU A 16 -13.30 -7.86 8.56
C LEU A 16 -13.27 -6.50 9.28
N PRO A 17 -12.48 -5.52 8.79
CA PRO A 17 -12.57 -4.14 9.29
C PRO A 17 -13.92 -3.55 8.91
N THR A 18 -14.68 -3.05 9.88
CA THR A 18 -16.04 -2.54 9.66
C THR A 18 -16.26 -1.15 10.23
N LEU A 19 -17.07 -0.37 9.52
CA LEU A 19 -17.64 0.87 10.03
C LEU A 19 -18.92 1.16 9.24
N ASN A 20 -20.10 1.05 9.89
CA ASN A 20 -21.40 1.28 9.27
C ASN A 20 -21.58 0.45 7.97
N GLU A 21 -21.57 -0.88 8.11
CA GLU A 21 -21.75 -1.85 7.01
C GLU A 21 -22.96 -2.78 7.25
N GLU A 22 -24.00 -2.30 7.92
CA GLU A 22 -25.19 -3.11 8.28
C GLU A 22 -25.83 -3.83 7.08
N LYS A 23 -25.76 -3.23 5.86
CA LYS A 23 -26.35 -3.79 4.64
C LYS A 23 -25.54 -4.94 4.06
N ALA A 24 -24.25 -5.01 4.35
CA ALA A 24 -23.31 -5.92 3.71
C ALA A 24 -22.74 -6.99 4.66
N ILE A 25 -22.45 -6.62 5.91
CA ILE A 25 -21.70 -7.47 6.84
C ILE A 25 -22.31 -8.87 7.00
N GLY A 26 -23.64 -8.94 7.05
CA GLY A 26 -24.35 -10.22 7.17
C GLY A 26 -24.09 -11.14 6.00
N LEU A 27 -24.21 -10.63 4.77
CA LEU A 27 -23.99 -11.38 3.55
C LEU A 27 -22.53 -11.87 3.46
N VAL A 28 -21.58 -11.00 3.83
CA VAL A 28 -20.14 -11.36 3.81
C VAL A 28 -19.83 -12.50 4.77
N ILE A 29 -20.38 -12.47 6.00
CA ILE A 29 -20.19 -13.53 6.97
C ILE A 29 -20.82 -14.85 6.48
N ASP A 30 -22.02 -14.78 5.93
CA ASP A 30 -22.75 -15.96 5.44
C ASP A 30 -22.01 -16.60 4.25
N GLU A 31 -21.48 -15.80 3.30
CA GLU A 31 -20.65 -16.29 2.19
C GLU A 31 -19.35 -16.92 2.68
N LEU A 32 -18.64 -16.32 3.64
CA LEU A 32 -17.42 -16.88 4.23
C LEU A 32 -17.68 -18.24 4.87
N ARG A 33 -18.78 -18.41 5.59
CA ARG A 33 -19.17 -19.67 6.19
C ARG A 33 -19.56 -20.73 5.17
N LYS A 34 -20.24 -20.33 4.12
CA LYS A 34 -20.56 -21.23 2.99
C LYS A 34 -19.29 -21.79 2.35
N GLU A 35 -18.23 -20.98 2.27
CA GLU A 35 -16.91 -21.43 1.81
C GLU A 35 -16.11 -22.18 2.90
N GLY A 36 -16.70 -22.41 4.10
CA GLY A 36 -16.09 -23.17 5.18
C GLY A 36 -15.09 -22.40 6.06
N TYR A 37 -15.10 -21.07 6.02
CA TYR A 37 -14.27 -20.23 6.90
C TYR A 37 -15.07 -19.87 8.15
N ASN A 38 -14.69 -20.45 9.30
CA ASN A 38 -15.37 -20.23 10.58
C ASN A 38 -14.60 -19.31 11.53
N ASN A 39 -13.29 -19.15 11.32
CA ASN A 39 -12.45 -18.30 12.16
C ASN A 39 -12.49 -16.87 11.66
N ILE A 40 -13.56 -16.15 12.01
CA ILE A 40 -13.85 -14.78 11.54
C ILE A 40 -13.79 -13.83 12.72
N ILE A 41 -13.11 -12.70 12.57
CA ILE A 41 -13.07 -11.59 13.50
C ILE A 41 -13.56 -10.32 12.78
N VAL A 42 -14.62 -9.73 13.30
CA VAL A 42 -15.07 -8.39 12.91
C VAL A 42 -14.38 -7.38 13.81
N VAL A 43 -13.67 -6.42 13.23
CA VAL A 43 -13.06 -5.32 13.98
C VAL A 43 -13.81 -4.04 13.65
N ASP A 44 -14.63 -3.62 14.60
CA ASP A 44 -15.56 -2.52 14.42
C ASP A 44 -14.98 -1.17 14.81
N GLY A 45 -15.15 -0.18 13.93
CA GLY A 45 -14.71 1.20 14.10
C GLY A 45 -15.69 2.09 14.83
N TYR A 46 -16.46 1.54 15.76
CA TYR A 46 -17.55 2.20 16.49
C TYR A 46 -18.71 2.59 15.58
N SER A 47 -19.25 1.59 14.86
CA SER A 47 -20.42 1.75 13.99
C SER A 47 -21.63 2.28 14.77
N SER A 48 -22.34 3.21 14.14
CA SER A 48 -23.57 3.82 14.68
C SER A 48 -24.85 3.15 14.17
N ASP A 49 -24.73 2.21 13.24
CA ASP A 49 -25.81 1.40 12.65
C ASP A 49 -25.85 0.00 13.28
N ARG A 50 -26.61 -0.92 12.70
CA ARG A 50 -26.79 -2.28 13.20
C ARG A 50 -25.64 -3.24 12.84
N THR A 51 -24.48 -2.76 12.38
CA THR A 51 -23.35 -3.60 11.96
C THR A 51 -22.93 -4.58 13.05
N VAL A 52 -22.71 -4.09 14.27
CA VAL A 52 -22.26 -4.91 15.43
C VAL A 52 -23.33 -5.92 15.83
N GLU A 53 -24.59 -5.53 15.88
CA GLU A 53 -25.73 -6.41 16.19
C GLU A 53 -25.81 -7.56 15.19
N ILE A 54 -25.76 -7.26 13.90
CA ILE A 54 -25.83 -8.23 12.83
C ILE A 54 -24.64 -9.19 12.84
N ALA A 55 -23.43 -8.71 13.11
CA ALA A 55 -22.26 -9.58 13.23
C ALA A 55 -22.37 -10.52 14.43
N ARG A 56 -22.78 -10.02 15.60
CA ARG A 56 -22.97 -10.83 16.82
C ARG A 56 -24.07 -11.87 16.66
N SER A 57 -25.19 -11.54 16.03
CA SER A 57 -26.28 -12.50 15.78
C SER A 57 -25.86 -13.68 14.91
N ARG A 58 -24.80 -13.51 14.12
CA ARG A 58 -24.16 -14.60 13.36
C ARG A 58 -23.05 -15.33 14.14
N GLY A 59 -22.92 -15.08 15.44
CA GLY A 59 -21.97 -15.78 16.31
C GLY A 59 -20.49 -15.56 15.91
N VAL A 60 -20.15 -14.43 15.27
CA VAL A 60 -18.75 -14.09 15.01
C VAL A 60 -18.19 -13.20 16.12
N LYS A 61 -16.89 -13.30 16.37
CA LYS A 61 -16.21 -12.48 17.34
C LYS A 61 -16.15 -11.03 16.85
N VAL A 62 -16.71 -10.10 17.65
CA VAL A 62 -16.64 -8.66 17.38
C VAL A 62 -15.71 -8.01 18.39
N ILE A 63 -14.72 -7.26 17.88
CA ILE A 63 -13.74 -6.49 18.66
C ILE A 63 -13.86 -5.02 18.22
N PHE A 64 -13.82 -4.10 19.17
CA PHE A 64 -13.73 -2.68 18.86
C PHE A 64 -12.27 -2.28 18.61
N GLN A 65 -12.06 -1.46 17.57
CA GLN A 65 -10.71 -1.04 17.19
C GLN A 65 -10.06 -0.15 18.24
N GLU A 66 -8.77 -0.31 18.40
CA GLU A 66 -7.92 0.65 19.09
C GLU A 66 -7.39 1.66 18.05
N GLY A 67 -7.47 2.95 18.36
CA GLY A 67 -7.08 4.00 17.41
C GLY A 67 -8.21 4.35 16.42
N ARG A 68 -7.83 4.83 15.22
CA ARG A 68 -8.80 5.37 14.24
C ARG A 68 -8.61 4.77 12.86
N GLY A 69 -9.71 4.72 12.09
CA GLY A 69 -9.73 4.34 10.69
C GLY A 69 -9.37 2.88 10.43
N LYS A 70 -9.23 2.50 9.16
CA LYS A 70 -8.95 1.12 8.75
C LYS A 70 -7.63 0.59 9.33
N GLY A 71 -6.60 1.44 9.37
CA GLY A 71 -5.31 1.08 9.97
C GLY A 71 -5.42 0.74 11.46
N GLY A 72 -6.25 1.47 12.23
CA GLY A 72 -6.55 1.14 13.61
C GLY A 72 -7.20 -0.23 13.76
N ALA A 73 -8.18 -0.54 12.91
CA ALA A 73 -8.84 -1.84 12.91
C ALA A 73 -7.87 -3.00 12.60
N ILE A 74 -7.01 -2.86 11.58
CA ILE A 74 -6.03 -3.89 11.20
C ILE A 74 -4.99 -4.08 12.31
N LYS A 75 -4.43 -3.00 12.87
CA LYS A 75 -3.47 -3.07 13.99
C LYS A 75 -4.07 -3.74 15.22
N THR A 76 -5.35 -3.48 15.49
CA THR A 76 -6.09 -4.17 16.57
C THR A 76 -6.21 -5.65 16.25
N ALA A 77 -6.65 -6.02 15.04
CA ALA A 77 -6.80 -7.42 14.64
C ALA A 77 -5.53 -8.25 14.86
N ILE A 78 -4.37 -7.72 14.47
CA ILE A 78 -3.05 -8.39 14.57
C ILE A 78 -2.76 -8.85 16.00
N LYS A 79 -3.23 -8.12 17.03
CA LYS A 79 -3.04 -8.47 18.45
C LYS A 79 -3.85 -9.72 18.86
N TYR A 80 -4.98 -9.96 18.19
CA TYR A 80 -5.92 -11.04 18.54
C TYR A 80 -5.77 -12.29 17.67
N VAL A 81 -5.08 -12.19 16.52
CA VAL A 81 -4.91 -13.34 15.63
C VAL A 81 -3.82 -14.26 16.15
N LYS A 82 -4.17 -15.57 16.23
CA LYS A 82 -3.29 -16.66 16.69
C LYS A 82 -2.95 -17.66 15.59
N THR A 83 -3.64 -17.62 14.45
CA THR A 83 -3.41 -18.52 13.31
C THR A 83 -2.16 -18.15 12.53
N HIS A 84 -1.66 -19.08 11.72
CA HIS A 84 -0.48 -18.87 10.89
C HIS A 84 -0.67 -17.79 9.81
N TYR A 85 -1.92 -17.59 9.36
CA TYR A 85 -2.26 -16.62 8.33
C TYR A 85 -3.39 -15.70 8.78
N ILE A 86 -3.33 -14.46 8.29
CA ILE A 86 -4.38 -13.45 8.40
C ILE A 86 -4.86 -13.15 7.00
N LEU A 87 -6.16 -13.27 6.76
CA LEU A 87 -6.77 -12.68 5.56
C LEU A 87 -7.54 -11.43 5.98
N VAL A 88 -7.16 -10.29 5.45
CA VAL A 88 -7.97 -9.06 5.56
C VAL A 88 -8.89 -8.98 4.36
N MET A 89 -10.16 -8.67 4.57
CA MET A 89 -11.14 -8.47 3.51
C MET A 89 -12.13 -7.37 3.89
N ASP A 90 -12.41 -6.45 2.97
CA ASP A 90 -13.42 -5.41 3.18
C ASP A 90 -14.81 -6.03 3.38
N ALA A 91 -15.58 -5.47 4.32
CA ALA A 91 -16.90 -5.98 4.71
C ALA A 91 -18.06 -5.45 3.86
N ASP A 92 -17.77 -4.83 2.71
CA ASP A 92 -18.73 -4.15 1.84
C ASP A 92 -19.26 -4.99 0.66
N HIS A 93 -19.01 -6.31 0.71
CA HIS A 93 -19.41 -7.32 -0.29
C HIS A 93 -18.72 -7.18 -1.66
N THR A 94 -17.68 -6.35 -1.79
CA THR A 94 -16.96 -6.17 -3.06
C THR A 94 -16.05 -7.35 -3.41
N TYR A 95 -15.67 -8.17 -2.45
CA TYR A 95 -14.78 -9.34 -2.60
C TYR A 95 -15.54 -10.65 -2.44
N ASP A 96 -15.19 -11.64 -3.27
CA ASP A 96 -15.79 -12.97 -3.27
C ASP A 96 -14.90 -13.96 -2.49
N PRO A 97 -15.39 -14.54 -1.38
CA PRO A 97 -14.63 -15.47 -0.55
C PRO A 97 -14.05 -16.69 -1.28
N LYS A 98 -14.63 -17.11 -2.40
CA LYS A 98 -14.13 -18.26 -3.19
C LYS A 98 -12.68 -18.11 -3.67
N TYR A 99 -12.15 -16.87 -3.75
CA TYR A 99 -10.76 -16.65 -4.13
C TYR A 99 -9.77 -16.91 -2.99
N ILE A 100 -10.23 -17.06 -1.75
CA ILE A 100 -9.36 -17.32 -0.59
C ILE A 100 -8.61 -18.64 -0.76
N GLU A 101 -9.27 -19.68 -1.26
CA GLU A 101 -8.62 -20.98 -1.49
C GLU A 101 -7.42 -20.85 -2.44
N LYS A 102 -7.56 -20.10 -3.54
CA LYS A 102 -6.45 -19.85 -4.48
C LYS A 102 -5.32 -19.02 -3.84
N MET A 103 -5.62 -18.18 -2.86
CA MET A 103 -4.61 -17.47 -2.09
C MET A 103 -3.87 -18.42 -1.16
N LEU A 104 -4.58 -19.33 -0.48
CA LEU A 104 -3.99 -20.32 0.42
C LEU A 104 -3.06 -21.29 -0.32
N GLU A 105 -3.34 -21.64 -1.58
CA GLU A 105 -2.45 -22.48 -2.41
C GLU A 105 -1.04 -21.91 -2.56
N LYS A 106 -0.90 -20.56 -2.46
CA LYS A 106 0.38 -19.86 -2.58
C LYS A 106 0.97 -19.40 -1.24
N ALA A 107 0.24 -19.57 -0.14
CA ALA A 107 0.59 -18.95 1.13
C ALA A 107 1.89 -19.51 1.76
N SER A 108 2.29 -20.74 1.42
CA SER A 108 3.59 -21.30 1.87
C SER A 108 4.79 -20.56 1.27
N GLU A 109 4.67 -20.06 0.03
CA GLU A 109 5.80 -19.49 -0.73
C GLU A 109 5.93 -17.96 -0.57
N TYR A 110 4.84 -17.29 -0.20
CA TYR A 110 4.75 -15.83 -0.17
C TYR A 110 4.36 -15.31 1.20
N ASP A 111 4.85 -14.14 1.54
CA ASP A 111 4.53 -13.44 2.79
C ASP A 111 3.25 -12.63 2.68
N GLU A 112 2.96 -12.14 1.47
CA GLU A 112 1.73 -11.45 1.12
C GLU A 112 1.18 -11.93 -0.22
N ILE A 113 -0.12 -12.16 -0.28
CA ILE A 113 -0.85 -12.47 -1.50
C ILE A 113 -2.01 -11.49 -1.63
N ILE A 114 -1.96 -10.67 -2.68
CA ILE A 114 -2.93 -9.61 -2.92
C ILE A 114 -3.99 -10.09 -3.90
N GLY A 115 -5.25 -9.89 -3.60
CA GLY A 115 -6.36 -10.08 -4.52
C GLY A 115 -6.43 -8.93 -5.53
N MET A 116 -5.75 -9.06 -6.67
CA MET A 116 -5.69 -8.04 -7.71
C MET A 116 -7.04 -7.90 -8.44
N ARG A 117 -7.66 -6.73 -8.37
CA ARG A 117 -8.96 -6.43 -9.00
C ARG A 117 -8.83 -6.37 -10.52
N LYS A 118 -9.46 -7.30 -11.24
CA LYS A 118 -9.46 -7.30 -12.73
C LYS A 118 -10.41 -6.25 -13.31
N ASN A 119 -11.63 -6.16 -12.80
CA ASN A 119 -12.70 -5.29 -13.35
C ASN A 119 -12.62 -3.90 -12.70
N ARG A 120 -11.62 -3.11 -13.11
CA ARG A 120 -11.40 -1.76 -12.57
C ARG A 120 -12.35 -0.71 -13.17
N GLU A 121 -13.18 -1.08 -14.13
CA GLU A 121 -14.15 -0.17 -14.78
C GLU A 121 -15.17 0.41 -13.79
N LYS A 122 -15.49 -0.36 -12.75
CA LYS A 122 -16.38 0.06 -11.66
C LYS A 122 -15.73 1.02 -10.65
N ILE A 123 -14.43 1.26 -10.76
CA ILE A 123 -13.69 2.22 -9.93
C ILE A 123 -13.70 3.57 -10.65
N PRO A 124 -14.03 4.69 -9.99
CA PRO A 124 -13.99 6.02 -10.60
C PRO A 124 -12.62 6.29 -11.25
N TRP A 125 -12.59 6.94 -12.40
CA TRP A 125 -11.40 7.12 -13.22
C TRP A 125 -10.24 7.82 -12.46
N ILE A 126 -10.54 8.80 -11.60
CA ILE A 126 -9.57 9.49 -10.76
C ILE A 126 -8.86 8.51 -9.81
N HIS A 127 -9.63 7.60 -9.18
CA HIS A 127 -9.05 6.56 -8.31
C HIS A 127 -8.23 5.54 -9.11
N ARG A 128 -8.61 5.24 -10.37
CA ARG A 128 -7.83 4.36 -11.24
C ARG A 128 -6.46 4.96 -11.57
N ILE A 129 -6.41 6.26 -11.88
CA ILE A 129 -5.15 6.98 -12.14
C ILE A 129 -4.31 6.98 -10.86
N GLY A 130 -4.88 7.34 -9.71
CA GLY A 130 -4.21 7.33 -8.43
C GLY A 130 -3.63 5.94 -8.11
N ASN A 131 -4.42 4.88 -8.22
CA ASN A 131 -3.96 3.51 -8.00
C ASN A 131 -2.83 3.11 -8.96
N ARG A 132 -2.87 3.58 -10.23
CA ARG A 132 -1.81 3.30 -11.20
C ARG A 132 -0.50 3.98 -10.83
N ILE A 133 -0.56 5.22 -10.36
CA ILE A 133 0.61 5.97 -9.88
C ILE A 133 1.19 5.26 -8.65
N ILE A 134 0.37 4.90 -7.68
CA ILE A 134 0.79 4.18 -6.47
C ILE A 134 1.45 2.86 -6.84
N SER A 135 0.80 2.07 -7.70
CA SER A 135 1.30 0.78 -8.18
C SER A 135 2.67 0.92 -8.88
N LEU A 136 2.79 1.90 -9.77
CA LEU A 136 4.05 2.19 -10.47
C LEU A 136 5.15 2.60 -9.48
N THR A 137 4.82 3.52 -8.56
CA THR A 137 5.76 3.99 -7.54
C THR A 137 6.28 2.83 -6.68
N ILE A 138 5.39 2.00 -6.12
CA ILE A 138 5.79 0.83 -5.31
C ILE A 138 6.61 -0.15 -6.16
N SER A 139 6.20 -0.41 -7.39
CA SER A 139 6.92 -1.33 -8.28
C SER A 139 8.35 -0.88 -8.56
N ILE A 140 8.54 0.41 -8.83
CA ILE A 140 9.86 1.00 -9.04
C ILE A 140 10.68 0.98 -7.75
N LEU A 141 10.09 1.38 -6.63
CA LEU A 141 10.76 1.45 -5.34
C LEU A 141 11.30 0.10 -4.87
N MET A 142 10.50 -0.94 -5.09
CA MET A 142 10.79 -2.28 -4.58
C MET A 142 11.41 -3.21 -5.62
N GLY A 143 11.55 -2.73 -6.89
CA GLY A 143 12.07 -3.56 -7.99
C GLY A 143 11.20 -4.78 -8.32
N LYS A 144 9.92 -4.75 -7.93
CA LYS A 144 8.95 -5.84 -8.12
C LYS A 144 7.67 -5.28 -8.71
N ARG A 145 7.12 -5.96 -9.72
CA ARG A 145 5.85 -5.54 -10.33
C ARG A 145 4.68 -5.86 -9.40
N ILE A 146 4.02 -4.82 -8.88
CA ILE A 146 2.80 -4.91 -8.06
C ILE A 146 1.74 -4.07 -8.76
N ASN A 147 0.62 -4.70 -9.13
CA ASN A 147 -0.41 -4.06 -9.94
C ASN A 147 -1.54 -3.45 -9.12
N ASP A 148 -1.84 -3.98 -7.91
CA ASP A 148 -2.96 -3.50 -7.09
C ASP A 148 -2.66 -3.47 -5.58
N PRO A 149 -1.67 -2.65 -5.14
CA PRO A 149 -1.30 -2.55 -3.73
C PRO A 149 -2.38 -1.93 -2.82
N CYS A 150 -3.44 -1.37 -3.43
CA CYS A 150 -4.59 -0.79 -2.72
C CYS A 150 -5.79 -1.74 -2.67
N SER A 151 -5.59 -3.03 -2.89
CA SER A 151 -6.67 -4.00 -2.76
C SER A 151 -7.05 -4.20 -1.30
N GLY A 152 -8.36 -4.22 -1.00
CA GLY A 152 -8.86 -4.50 0.35
C GLY A 152 -9.02 -6.00 0.64
N MET A 153 -8.49 -6.90 -0.22
CA MET A 153 -8.43 -8.34 0.02
C MET A 153 -6.99 -8.83 -0.12
N TYR A 154 -6.36 -9.23 0.98
CA TYR A 154 -5.00 -9.74 0.98
C TYR A 154 -4.77 -10.74 2.11
N LEU A 155 -3.95 -11.75 1.84
CA LEU A 155 -3.55 -12.80 2.76
C LEU A 155 -2.10 -12.57 3.19
N LEU A 156 -1.82 -12.69 4.47
CA LEU A 156 -0.53 -12.40 5.08
C LEU A 156 -0.07 -13.54 5.99
N LYS A 157 1.23 -13.80 6.04
CA LYS A 157 1.80 -14.58 7.15
C LYS A 157 1.74 -13.77 8.43
N THR A 158 1.16 -14.35 9.48
CA THR A 158 1.00 -13.69 10.77
C THR A 158 2.33 -13.29 11.40
N GLU A 159 3.36 -14.11 11.25
CA GLU A 159 4.70 -13.80 11.76
C GLU A 159 5.34 -12.61 11.02
N THR A 160 5.08 -12.47 9.72
CA THR A 160 5.62 -11.36 8.92
C THR A 160 4.96 -10.05 9.29
N ILE A 161 3.60 -10.01 9.34
CA ILE A 161 2.90 -8.75 9.66
C ILE A 161 3.17 -8.27 11.08
N LYS A 162 3.42 -9.17 12.03
CA LYS A 162 3.79 -8.80 13.42
C LYS A 162 5.14 -8.13 13.54
N LYS A 163 6.01 -8.25 12.54
CA LYS A 163 7.33 -7.60 12.50
C LYS A 163 7.28 -6.20 11.86
N LEU A 164 6.15 -5.82 11.25
CA LEU A 164 6.02 -4.54 10.58
C LEU A 164 5.75 -3.40 11.55
N GLU A 165 6.32 -2.24 11.24
CA GLU A 165 6.07 -1.00 11.98
C GLU A 165 4.93 -0.21 11.33
N LEU A 166 3.69 -0.57 11.64
CA LEU A 166 2.50 0.02 11.04
C LEU A 166 2.10 1.31 11.76
N THR A 167 2.17 2.43 11.06
CA THR A 167 1.85 3.77 11.58
C THR A 167 0.59 4.36 10.95
N SER A 168 0.25 3.97 9.75
CA SER A 168 -0.94 4.45 9.02
C SER A 168 -2.23 4.21 9.82
N ALA A 169 -3.12 5.19 9.77
CA ALA A 169 -4.44 5.11 10.41
C ALA A 169 -5.57 4.87 9.40
N GLY A 170 -5.40 5.29 8.14
CA GLY A 170 -6.43 5.29 7.11
C GLY A 170 -6.34 4.12 6.13
N PHE A 171 -6.79 4.39 4.90
CA PHE A 171 -6.73 3.46 3.77
C PHE A 171 -5.33 3.36 3.13
N ASP A 172 -4.38 4.10 3.63
CA ASP A 172 -2.97 4.02 3.29
C ASP A 172 -2.27 2.83 3.96
N ILE A 173 -2.95 2.14 4.87
CA ILE A 173 -2.43 0.97 5.59
C ILE A 173 -2.08 -0.19 4.66
N GLU A 174 -2.87 -0.44 3.60
CA GLU A 174 -2.56 -1.48 2.61
C GLU A 174 -1.26 -1.17 1.88
N ILE A 175 -1.05 0.10 1.54
CA ILE A 175 0.16 0.56 0.86
C ILE A 175 1.37 0.43 1.79
N GLU A 176 1.21 0.75 3.07
CA GLU A 176 2.26 0.60 4.08
C GLU A 176 2.63 -0.87 4.28
N ILE A 177 1.66 -1.77 4.41
CA ILE A 177 1.87 -3.22 4.53
C ILE A 177 2.60 -3.75 3.30
N CYS A 178 2.03 -3.51 2.11
CA CYS A 178 2.59 -3.96 0.83
C CYS A 178 4.02 -3.43 0.64
N GLY A 179 4.27 -2.14 0.91
CA GLY A 179 5.59 -1.52 0.79
C GLY A 179 6.62 -2.13 1.73
N GLN A 180 6.28 -2.35 3.00
CA GLN A 180 7.18 -2.96 3.97
C GLN A 180 7.48 -4.43 3.64
N ILE A 181 6.44 -5.23 3.30
CA ILE A 181 6.64 -6.64 2.94
C ILE A 181 7.42 -6.76 1.62
N ALA A 182 7.20 -5.89 0.64
CA ALA A 182 7.97 -5.89 -0.60
C ALA A 182 9.48 -5.68 -0.37
N ALA A 183 9.85 -4.96 0.69
CA ALA A 183 11.25 -4.74 1.06
C ALA A 183 11.91 -5.93 1.75
N ILE A 184 11.18 -6.72 2.55
CA ILE A 184 11.73 -7.77 3.42
C ILE A 184 11.32 -9.19 3.04
N GLY A 185 10.25 -9.36 2.25
CA GLY A 185 9.60 -10.63 1.97
C GLY A 185 9.24 -10.83 0.50
N LYS A 186 8.36 -11.79 0.27
CA LYS A 186 7.84 -12.17 -1.06
C LYS A 186 6.38 -11.81 -1.20
N ILE A 187 6.02 -11.11 -2.27
CA ILE A 187 4.65 -10.72 -2.61
C ILE A 187 4.25 -11.35 -3.93
N THR A 188 3.00 -11.78 -4.03
CA THR A 188 2.36 -12.17 -5.29
C THR A 188 0.94 -11.64 -5.37
N GLU A 189 0.36 -11.69 -6.56
CA GLU A 189 -1.00 -11.25 -6.81
C GLU A 189 -1.82 -12.38 -7.44
N ILE A 190 -3.08 -12.47 -7.04
CA ILE A 190 -4.07 -13.37 -7.65
C ILE A 190 -5.18 -12.53 -8.25
N PRO A 191 -5.48 -12.68 -9.55
CA PRO A 191 -6.54 -11.94 -10.19
C PRO A 191 -7.91 -12.36 -9.65
N ILE A 192 -8.67 -11.38 -9.15
CA ILE A 192 -10.01 -11.58 -8.62
C ILE A 192 -11.03 -10.70 -9.35
N LYS A 193 -12.30 -11.14 -9.35
CA LYS A 193 -13.41 -10.34 -9.84
C LYS A 193 -13.86 -9.40 -8.72
N TYR A 194 -13.89 -8.11 -8.98
CA TYR A 194 -14.38 -7.10 -8.06
C TYR A 194 -15.89 -6.87 -8.30
N ARG A 195 -16.68 -6.99 -7.23
CA ARG A 195 -18.14 -6.82 -7.27
C ARG A 195 -18.53 -5.36 -7.03
N GLU A 196 -19.80 -5.05 -7.22
CA GLU A 196 -20.35 -3.77 -6.80
C GLU A 196 -20.46 -3.70 -5.28
N ARG A 197 -20.15 -2.52 -4.74
CA ARG A 197 -20.24 -2.25 -3.32
C ARG A 197 -21.71 -2.18 -2.88
N ILE A 198 -22.01 -2.80 -1.75
CA ILE A 198 -23.26 -2.59 -1.04
C ILE A 198 -23.02 -1.49 0.01
N GLY A 199 -23.77 -0.38 -0.09
CA GLY A 199 -23.62 0.76 0.81
C GLY A 199 -22.85 1.94 0.21
N SER A 200 -22.60 2.97 1.02
CA SER A 200 -21.97 4.23 0.58
C SER A 200 -20.43 4.15 0.57
N PRO A 201 -19.76 4.80 -0.41
CA PRO A 201 -18.30 4.85 -0.44
C PRO A 201 -17.77 5.66 0.75
N LYS A 202 -16.66 5.18 1.35
CA LYS A 202 -16.04 5.82 2.55
C LYS A 202 -14.75 6.56 2.23
N LEU A 203 -14.16 6.34 1.06
CA LEU A 203 -12.94 7.01 0.66
C LEU A 203 -13.23 8.49 0.33
N ARG A 204 -12.58 9.41 1.06
CA ARG A 204 -12.69 10.86 0.85
C ARG A 204 -11.43 11.39 0.16
N ALA A 205 -11.54 12.46 -0.63
CA ALA A 205 -10.42 13.10 -1.33
C ALA A 205 -9.24 13.46 -0.41
N ARG A 206 -9.51 13.86 0.84
CA ARG A 206 -8.49 14.17 1.85
C ARG A 206 -7.55 12.99 2.15
N GLN A 207 -7.98 11.76 1.93
CA GLN A 207 -7.16 10.56 2.16
C GLN A 207 -6.09 10.39 1.08
N GLY A 208 -6.23 11.03 -0.09
CA GLY A 208 -5.20 11.06 -1.13
C GLY A 208 -3.89 11.68 -0.66
N ILE A 209 -3.95 12.72 0.19
CA ILE A 209 -2.75 13.35 0.76
C ILE A 209 -2.01 12.36 1.68
N ASN A 210 -2.74 11.65 2.54
CA ASN A 210 -2.14 10.66 3.42
C ASN A 210 -1.44 9.54 2.61
N ILE A 211 -2.05 9.10 1.52
CA ILE A 211 -1.44 8.12 0.62
C ILE A 211 -0.10 8.62 0.05
N ILE A 212 -0.04 9.87 -0.41
CA ILE A 212 1.20 10.48 -0.91
C ILE A 212 2.26 10.55 0.20
N LEU A 213 1.88 11.00 1.39
CA LEU A 213 2.79 11.07 2.54
C LEU A 213 3.31 9.67 2.94
N THR A 214 2.46 8.66 2.93
CA THR A 214 2.85 7.28 3.19
C THR A 214 3.80 6.74 2.12
N LEU A 215 3.55 7.03 0.84
CA LEU A 215 4.49 6.68 -0.24
C LEU A 215 5.85 7.36 -0.06
N LEU A 216 5.87 8.65 0.27
CA LEU A 216 7.12 9.38 0.54
C LEU A 216 7.86 8.78 1.73
N LYS A 217 7.15 8.44 2.82
CA LYS A 217 7.73 7.80 3.99
C LYS A 217 8.35 6.44 3.65
N ILE A 218 7.62 5.58 2.95
CA ILE A 218 8.12 4.26 2.52
C ILE A 218 9.34 4.44 1.59
N THR A 219 9.28 5.41 0.67
CA THR A 219 10.39 5.71 -0.23
C THR A 219 11.62 6.16 0.54
N TRP A 220 11.45 7.05 1.50
CA TRP A 220 12.53 7.52 2.37
C TRP A 220 13.17 6.36 3.14
N GLN A 221 12.35 5.50 3.75
CA GLN A 221 12.82 4.43 4.61
C GLN A 221 13.49 3.30 3.81
N TYR A 222 12.94 2.90 2.66
CA TYR A 222 13.38 1.72 1.94
C TYR A 222 14.21 2.00 0.69
N ASN A 223 14.04 3.15 0.05
CA ASN A 223 14.79 3.53 -1.16
C ASN A 223 15.09 5.03 -1.22
N PRO A 224 15.85 5.59 -0.26
CA PRO A 224 16.19 7.01 -0.23
C PRO A 224 16.95 7.44 -1.48
N LEU A 225 17.75 6.55 -2.09
CA LEU A 225 18.44 6.83 -3.35
C LEU A 225 17.44 7.25 -4.45
N PHE A 226 16.35 6.47 -4.63
CA PHE A 226 15.34 6.79 -5.63
C PHE A 226 14.68 8.15 -5.34
N LEU A 227 14.32 8.42 -4.08
CA LEU A 227 13.70 9.67 -3.68
C LEU A 227 14.58 10.87 -4.04
N PHE A 228 15.82 10.88 -3.58
CA PHE A 228 16.74 11.98 -3.81
C PHE A 228 17.15 12.12 -5.27
N SER A 229 17.35 11.02 -5.98
CA SER A 229 17.64 11.05 -7.43
C SER A 229 16.48 11.64 -8.22
N THR A 230 15.23 11.33 -7.86
CA THR A 230 14.05 11.88 -8.51
C THR A 230 13.95 13.38 -8.27
N ILE A 231 14.09 13.84 -7.02
CA ILE A 231 14.08 15.27 -6.66
C ILE A 231 15.22 16.00 -7.38
N ALA A 232 16.43 15.43 -7.35
CA ALA A 232 17.58 15.99 -8.03
C ALA A 232 17.33 16.15 -9.54
N SER A 233 16.77 15.15 -10.20
CA SER A 233 16.47 15.20 -11.64
C SER A 233 15.41 16.26 -11.96
N LEU A 234 14.38 16.39 -11.12
CA LEU A 234 13.32 17.40 -11.28
C LEU A 234 13.85 18.85 -11.13
N LEU A 235 14.96 19.04 -10.44
CA LEU A 235 15.60 20.33 -10.30
C LEU A 235 16.70 20.58 -11.35
N LEU A 236 17.56 19.58 -11.57
CA LEU A 236 18.66 19.66 -12.54
C LEU A 236 18.18 19.89 -13.97
N PHE A 237 17.19 19.13 -14.41
CA PHE A 237 16.74 19.19 -15.79
C PHE A 237 16.18 20.57 -16.17
N PRO A 238 15.21 21.17 -15.46
CA PRO A 238 14.76 22.52 -15.73
C PRO A 238 15.88 23.57 -15.55
N GLY A 239 16.69 23.42 -14.51
CA GLY A 239 17.81 24.32 -14.26
C GLY A 239 18.78 24.37 -15.43
N THR A 240 19.16 23.19 -15.95
CA THR A 240 20.02 23.06 -17.14
C THR A 240 19.39 23.70 -18.38
N ILE A 241 18.10 23.42 -18.62
CA ILE A 241 17.38 23.99 -19.78
C ILE A 241 17.36 25.52 -19.71
N ILE A 242 17.03 26.08 -18.55
CA ILE A 242 16.98 27.53 -18.36
C ILE A 242 18.37 28.15 -18.59
N LEU A 243 19.44 27.57 -18.06
CA LEU A 243 20.80 28.06 -18.23
C LEU A 243 21.22 28.00 -19.70
N LEU A 244 20.99 26.89 -20.38
CA LEU A 244 21.31 26.75 -21.81
C LEU A 244 20.52 27.73 -22.70
N TRP A 245 19.23 27.94 -22.35
CA TRP A 245 18.37 28.90 -23.02
C TRP A 245 18.85 30.33 -22.82
N GLN A 246 19.23 30.72 -21.62
CA GLN A 246 19.80 32.07 -21.37
C GLN A 246 21.15 32.28 -22.07
N LEU A 247 22.00 31.24 -22.13
CA LEU A 247 23.25 31.27 -22.86
C LEU A 247 23.02 31.46 -24.37
N TYR A 248 22.06 30.73 -24.94
CA TYR A 248 21.65 30.86 -26.33
C TYR A 248 21.14 32.26 -26.65
N LEU A 249 20.26 32.83 -25.86
CA LEU A 249 19.76 34.18 -26.04
C LEU A 249 20.88 35.23 -25.98
N ARG A 250 21.81 35.08 -25.07
CA ARG A 250 22.97 35.97 -24.97
C ARG A 250 23.88 35.89 -26.20
N TYR A 251 24.08 34.68 -26.74
CA TYR A 251 24.92 34.46 -27.91
C TYR A 251 24.30 35.01 -29.21
N ILE A 252 23.00 34.80 -29.43
CA ILE A 252 22.30 35.17 -30.67
C ILE A 252 21.88 36.63 -30.67
N TYR A 253 21.32 37.13 -29.56
CA TYR A 253 20.73 38.47 -29.47
C TYR A 253 21.57 39.47 -28.67
N GLY A 254 22.79 39.11 -28.27
CA GLY A 254 23.62 39.96 -27.41
C GLY A 254 23.07 40.03 -26.01
N GLY A 255 23.13 41.22 -25.41
CA GLY A 255 22.62 41.42 -24.02
C GLY A 255 21.14 41.76 -23.91
N GLU A 256 20.45 42.07 -25.01
CA GLU A 256 19.10 42.66 -24.98
C GLU A 256 18.00 41.64 -24.58
N ALA A 257 18.12 40.41 -25.01
CA ALA A 257 17.15 39.35 -24.70
C ALA A 257 17.51 38.48 -23.47
N TRP A 258 18.70 38.74 -22.90
CA TRP A 258 19.16 37.97 -21.74
C TRP A 258 18.56 38.51 -20.43
N SER A 259 18.10 37.61 -19.53
CA SER A 259 17.53 37.99 -18.25
C SER A 259 18.36 37.47 -17.08
N LEU A 260 18.84 38.37 -16.25
CA LEU A 260 19.58 38.05 -15.04
C LEU A 260 18.73 37.21 -14.05
N GLY A 261 17.43 37.52 -13.93
CA GLY A 261 16.53 36.81 -13.03
C GLY A 261 16.36 35.34 -13.43
N TRP A 262 16.12 35.05 -14.72
CA TRP A 262 16.04 33.68 -15.22
C TRP A 262 17.37 32.94 -15.10
N SER A 263 18.50 33.61 -15.28
CA SER A 263 19.83 33.01 -15.12
C SER A 263 20.08 32.59 -13.67
N TRP A 264 19.71 33.44 -12.71
CA TRP A 264 19.79 33.09 -11.28
C TRP A 264 18.85 31.93 -10.93
N LEU A 265 17.62 31.93 -11.41
CA LEU A 265 16.69 30.82 -11.18
C LEU A 265 17.26 29.50 -11.73
N GLY A 266 17.78 29.51 -12.95
CA GLY A 266 18.42 28.34 -13.55
C GLY A 266 19.61 27.84 -12.73
N LEU A 267 20.47 28.76 -12.25
CA LEU A 267 21.63 28.43 -11.43
C LEU A 267 21.24 27.84 -10.07
N ILE A 268 20.26 28.41 -9.39
CA ILE A 268 19.75 27.92 -8.10
C ILE A 268 19.19 26.49 -8.27
N LEU A 269 18.35 26.27 -9.28
CA LEU A 269 17.79 24.95 -9.57
C LEU A 269 18.88 23.92 -9.90
N PHE A 270 19.87 24.31 -10.69
CA PHE A 270 20.98 23.45 -11.07
C PHE A 270 21.84 23.05 -9.86
N ILE A 271 22.22 24.02 -9.01
CA ILE A 271 23.02 23.76 -7.81
C ILE A 271 22.22 22.89 -6.83
N ALA A 272 20.94 23.20 -6.59
CA ALA A 272 20.07 22.39 -5.73
C ALA A 272 19.92 20.97 -6.23
N GLY A 273 19.84 20.76 -7.56
CA GLY A 273 19.82 19.46 -8.17
C GLY A 273 21.14 18.69 -7.99
N LEU A 274 22.29 19.33 -8.11
CA LEU A 274 23.60 18.73 -7.83
C LEU A 274 23.72 18.30 -6.36
N GLN A 275 23.28 19.15 -5.43
CA GLN A 275 23.24 18.79 -4.01
C GLN A 275 22.34 17.57 -3.76
N GLY A 276 21.18 17.48 -4.44
CA GLY A 276 20.30 16.32 -4.39
C GLY A 276 20.98 15.04 -4.84
N LEU A 277 21.80 15.05 -5.92
CA LEU A 277 22.60 13.91 -6.36
C LEU A 277 23.68 13.51 -5.35
N THR A 278 24.29 14.48 -4.70
CA THR A 278 25.27 14.23 -3.63
C THR A 278 24.62 13.49 -2.46
N ILE A 279 23.43 13.94 -2.00
CA ILE A 279 22.66 13.28 -0.96
C ILE A 279 22.25 11.87 -1.39
N ALA A 280 21.81 11.69 -2.64
CA ALA A 280 21.49 10.38 -3.20
C ALA A 280 22.68 9.41 -3.13
N THR A 281 23.88 9.88 -3.47
CA THR A 281 25.12 9.10 -3.44
C THR A 281 25.50 8.70 -2.01
N ILE A 282 25.42 9.64 -1.06
CA ILE A 282 25.66 9.37 0.39
C ILE A 282 24.65 8.33 0.89
N SER A 283 23.37 8.47 0.56
CA SER A 283 22.33 7.50 0.94
C SER A 283 22.61 6.09 0.42
N LEU A 284 23.15 5.96 -0.80
CA LEU A 284 23.56 4.69 -1.37
C LEU A 284 24.74 4.08 -0.59
N MET A 285 25.73 4.89 -0.21
CA MET A 285 26.88 4.45 0.57
C MET A 285 26.46 3.95 1.95
N LEU A 286 25.61 4.70 2.66
CA LEU A 286 25.08 4.31 3.96
C LEU A 286 24.32 2.97 3.89
N LYS A 287 23.46 2.79 2.90
CA LYS A 287 22.72 1.53 2.69
C LYS A 287 23.63 0.35 2.38
N ARG A 288 24.73 0.57 1.67
CA ARG A 288 25.75 -0.47 1.42
C ARG A 288 26.50 -0.85 2.72
N MET A 289 26.79 0.13 3.57
CA MET A 289 27.43 -0.11 4.87
C MET A 289 26.51 -0.90 5.80
N GLU A 290 25.26 -0.51 5.92
CA GLU A 290 24.23 -1.22 6.69
C GLU A 290 24.13 -2.70 6.29
N ARG A 291 24.01 -2.99 4.99
CA ARG A 291 23.98 -4.38 4.50
C ARG A 291 25.23 -5.18 4.85
N ARG A 292 26.42 -4.56 4.83
CA ARG A 292 27.67 -5.24 5.21
C ARG A 292 27.73 -5.56 6.70
N ILE A 293 27.14 -4.71 7.55
CA ILE A 293 27.07 -4.95 9.00
C ILE A 293 26.12 -6.13 9.28
N ILE A 294 24.92 -6.12 8.68
CA ILE A 294 23.93 -7.19 8.87
C ILE A 294 24.44 -8.55 8.36
N GLN A 295 25.24 -8.59 7.30
CA GLN A 295 25.81 -9.84 6.77
C GLN A 295 26.97 -10.40 7.60
N LYS A 296 27.52 -9.64 8.55
CA LYS A 296 28.62 -10.09 9.44
C LYS A 296 28.12 -10.64 10.77
N HIS A 297 26.84 -10.51 11.06
CA HIS A 297 26.12 -11.11 12.19
C HIS A 297 25.11 -12.15 11.72
#